data_1a202ce55a57946bd20e4d03ab7fa93d
#
_entry.id   1a202ce55a57946bd20e4d03ab7fa93d
#
_cell.length_a   1.000
_cell.length_b   1.000
_cell.length_c   1.000
_cell.angle_alpha   90.00
_cell.angle_beta   90.00
_cell.angle_gamma   90.00
#
_symmetry.space_group_name_H-M   'P 1'
#
loop_
_entity.id
_entity.type
_entity.pdbx_description
1 polymer ?
#
loop_
_entity_poly.entity_id
_entity_poly.type
_entity_poly.pdbx_seq_one_letter_code
_entity_poly.pdbx_strand_id
1 'polypeptide(L)'
;NIQLSTSKGEVQLLVRASVMQLGERKVRILALNDIRNELDEKELDSWIKLTRVLTHEIMNSIAPISSLSETFLKRKDVVGTPLYDGIRAIHETSVGLISFVDSYRKFSSLQKPSPEPFYLLDLLRQIEGLTLVPDNIILSLQVEPAELMLYADPNLIRQVLINLIKNAVQAIGSEKGRIHVRAYSSADEHVFVYVSNDGPAIPEVEAEQIFVPFFTTRSEGSGIGLSLSRQIMKLSGGSISLLRPGTNGWNTTFVLEFG
;
A
#
# COMPACT_ATOMS: atom_id res chain seq x y z
N ASN A 1 4.21 -24.99 -22.02
CA ASN A 1 3.31 -23.95 -21.46
C ASN A 1 2.26 -23.69 -22.54
N ILE A 2 1.01 -23.61 -22.15
CA ILE A 2 -0.11 -23.27 -23.01
C ILE A 2 -0.74 -22.01 -22.43
N GLN A 3 -0.94 -21.00 -23.29
CA GLN A 3 -1.64 -19.77 -22.95
C GLN A 3 -3.06 -19.86 -23.48
N LEU A 4 -4.05 -19.71 -22.61
CA LEU A 4 -5.46 -19.80 -22.95
C LEU A 4 -6.16 -18.49 -22.53
N SER A 5 -6.89 -17.88 -23.46
CA SER A 5 -7.79 -16.77 -23.15
C SER A 5 -9.15 -17.31 -22.73
N THR A 6 -9.59 -16.97 -21.53
CA THR A 6 -10.90 -17.34 -20.99
C THR A 6 -11.76 -16.10 -20.79
N SER A 7 -13.07 -16.27 -20.57
CA SER A 7 -13.99 -15.15 -20.22
C SER A 7 -13.64 -14.43 -18.91
N LYS A 8 -12.71 -15.01 -18.10
CA LYS A 8 -12.21 -14.44 -16.83
C LYS A 8 -10.76 -13.93 -16.92
N GLY A 9 -10.20 -13.86 -18.14
CA GLY A 9 -8.82 -13.41 -18.40
C GLY A 9 -7.91 -14.50 -19.01
N GLU A 10 -6.65 -14.15 -19.25
CA GLU A 10 -5.63 -15.07 -19.76
C GLU A 10 -5.13 -16.02 -18.66
N VAL A 11 -5.01 -17.31 -18.99
CA VAL A 11 -4.52 -18.35 -18.07
C VAL A 11 -3.27 -18.98 -18.67
N GLN A 12 -2.18 -19.07 -17.90
CA GLN A 12 -0.98 -19.79 -18.28
C GLN A 12 -0.96 -21.17 -17.60
N LEU A 13 -1.07 -22.23 -18.39
CA LEU A 13 -1.09 -23.60 -17.89
C LEU A 13 0.22 -24.32 -18.19
N LEU A 14 0.82 -24.91 -17.15
CA LEU A 14 1.84 -25.95 -17.30
C LEU A 14 1.15 -27.29 -17.47
N VAL A 15 1.28 -27.87 -18.67
CA VAL A 15 0.70 -29.18 -18.97
C VAL A 15 1.81 -30.25 -18.85
N ARG A 16 1.61 -31.22 -17.97
CA ARG A 16 2.44 -32.41 -17.86
C ARG A 16 1.62 -33.62 -18.29
N ALA A 17 2.17 -34.43 -19.20
CA ALA A 17 1.56 -35.66 -19.68
C ALA A 17 2.39 -36.85 -19.20
N SER A 18 1.73 -37.81 -18.56
CA SER A 18 2.31 -39.11 -18.19
C SER A 18 1.49 -40.24 -18.83
N VAL A 19 2.16 -41.28 -19.25
CA VAL A 19 1.49 -42.50 -19.78
C VAL A 19 1.72 -43.60 -18.79
N MET A 20 0.64 -44.24 -18.34
CA MET A 20 0.66 -45.35 -17.42
C MET A 20 -0.05 -46.56 -18.05
N GLN A 21 0.46 -47.72 -17.85
CA GLN A 21 -0.20 -48.97 -18.28
C GLN A 21 -1.01 -49.54 -17.10
N LEU A 22 -2.31 -49.66 -17.31
CA LEU A 22 -3.24 -50.24 -16.32
C LEU A 22 -3.79 -51.55 -16.91
N GLY A 23 -3.16 -52.67 -16.60
CA GLY A 23 -3.45 -53.94 -17.26
C GLY A 23 -3.09 -53.89 -18.76
N GLU A 24 -4.06 -54.19 -19.64
CA GLU A 24 -3.89 -54.11 -21.08
C GLU A 24 -4.15 -52.72 -21.69
N ARG A 25 -4.55 -51.76 -20.90
CA ARG A 25 -4.92 -50.37 -21.35
C ARG A 25 -3.80 -49.38 -21.06
N LYS A 26 -3.46 -48.55 -22.07
CA LYS A 26 -2.60 -47.38 -21.90
C LYS A 26 -3.47 -46.18 -21.48
N VAL A 27 -3.22 -45.64 -20.31
CA VAL A 27 -3.90 -44.45 -19.79
C VAL A 27 -2.95 -43.27 -19.85
N ARG A 28 -3.38 -42.15 -20.43
CA ARG A 28 -2.65 -40.89 -20.46
C ARG A 28 -3.22 -39.98 -19.37
N ILE A 29 -2.39 -39.60 -18.41
CA ILE A 29 -2.72 -38.68 -17.35
C ILE A 29 -2.20 -37.31 -17.76
N LEU A 30 -3.07 -36.30 -17.77
CA LEU A 30 -2.72 -34.91 -18.00
C LEU A 30 -2.89 -34.14 -16.68
N ALA A 31 -1.79 -33.58 -16.17
CA ALA A 31 -1.82 -32.65 -15.05
C ALA A 31 -1.75 -31.22 -15.62
N LEU A 32 -2.73 -30.39 -15.26
CA LEU A 32 -2.84 -28.99 -15.66
C LEU A 32 -2.63 -28.15 -14.41
N ASN A 33 -1.54 -27.40 -14.33
CA ASN A 33 -1.28 -26.48 -13.25
C ASN A 33 -1.34 -25.04 -13.78
N ASP A 34 -2.13 -24.18 -13.15
CA ASP A 34 -2.08 -22.73 -13.40
C ASP A 34 -0.82 -22.19 -12.73
N ILE A 35 0.10 -21.66 -13.54
CA ILE A 35 1.41 -21.18 -13.08
C ILE A 35 1.50 -19.63 -13.06
N ARG A 36 0.41 -18.92 -13.30
CA ARG A 36 0.41 -17.44 -13.31
C ARG A 36 0.93 -16.88 -11.99
N ASN A 37 0.35 -17.32 -10.88
CA ASN A 37 0.75 -16.83 -9.56
C ASN A 37 2.23 -17.14 -9.25
N GLU A 38 2.73 -18.32 -9.67
CA GLU A 38 4.13 -18.72 -9.45
C GLU A 38 5.12 -17.93 -10.32
N LEU A 39 4.72 -17.58 -11.56
CA LEU A 39 5.53 -16.73 -12.43
C LEU A 39 5.54 -15.29 -11.96
N ASP A 40 4.36 -14.76 -11.64
CA ASP A 40 4.20 -13.40 -11.10
C ASP A 40 4.97 -13.23 -9.77
N GLU A 41 4.96 -14.26 -8.89
CA GLU A 41 5.74 -14.26 -7.65
C GLU A 41 7.26 -14.25 -7.92
N LYS A 42 7.75 -15.08 -8.85
CA LYS A 42 9.18 -15.12 -9.18
C LYS A 42 9.67 -13.86 -9.88
N GLU A 43 8.83 -13.29 -10.74
CA GLU A 43 9.12 -12.02 -11.40
C GLU A 43 9.15 -10.90 -10.39
N LEU A 44 8.17 -10.86 -9.47
CA LEU A 44 8.11 -9.92 -8.37
C LEU A 44 9.32 -10.05 -7.43
N ASP A 45 9.71 -11.29 -7.05
CA ASP A 45 10.88 -11.52 -6.21
C ASP A 45 12.18 -11.04 -6.88
N SER A 46 12.31 -11.23 -8.20
CA SER A 46 13.46 -10.76 -8.97
C SER A 46 13.49 -9.23 -9.03
N TRP A 47 12.35 -8.60 -9.25
CA TRP A 47 12.18 -7.15 -9.20
C TRP A 47 12.52 -6.57 -7.82
N ILE A 48 12.05 -7.20 -6.75
CA ILE A 48 12.34 -6.80 -5.36
C ILE A 48 13.84 -6.86 -5.09
N LYS A 49 14.52 -7.93 -5.51
CA LYS A 49 15.98 -8.09 -5.34
C LYS A 49 16.76 -7.02 -6.12
N LEU A 50 16.41 -6.81 -7.38
CA LEU A 50 17.05 -5.78 -8.22
C LEU A 50 16.85 -4.38 -7.62
N THR A 51 15.63 -4.08 -7.21
CA THR A 51 15.26 -2.82 -6.57
C THR A 51 16.06 -2.58 -5.29
N ARG A 52 16.22 -3.61 -4.44
CA ARG A 52 17.00 -3.48 -3.20
C ARG A 52 18.45 -3.09 -3.48
N VAL A 53 19.07 -3.67 -4.50
CA VAL A 53 20.44 -3.33 -4.90
C VAL A 53 20.48 -1.91 -5.45
N LEU A 54 19.58 -1.55 -6.36
CA LEU A 54 19.53 -0.21 -6.95
C LEU A 54 19.30 0.88 -5.89
N THR A 55 18.35 0.67 -4.97
CA THR A 55 18.08 1.66 -3.90
C THR A 55 19.28 1.82 -2.98
N HIS A 56 20.02 0.76 -2.67
CA HIS A 56 21.23 0.84 -1.86
C HIS A 56 22.33 1.66 -2.56
N GLU A 57 22.57 1.42 -3.86
CA GLU A 57 23.57 2.15 -4.64
C GLU A 57 23.18 3.63 -4.84
N ILE A 58 21.89 3.92 -5.05
CA ILE A 58 21.37 5.28 -5.14
C ILE A 58 21.56 6.02 -3.80
N MET A 59 21.22 5.39 -2.67
CA MET A 59 21.40 5.98 -1.34
C MET A 59 22.86 6.26 -1.04
N ASN A 60 23.77 5.33 -1.38
CA ASN A 60 25.21 5.50 -1.21
C ASN A 60 25.78 6.66 -2.03
N SER A 61 25.14 6.98 -3.16
CA SER A 61 25.57 8.08 -4.03
C SER A 61 24.99 9.43 -3.60
N ILE A 62 23.75 9.47 -3.13
CA ILE A 62 23.02 10.71 -2.83
C ILE A 62 23.26 11.18 -1.39
N ALA A 63 23.37 10.28 -0.41
CA ALA A 63 23.57 10.67 0.99
C ALA A 63 24.82 11.55 1.22
N PRO A 64 26.00 11.30 0.58
CA PRO A 64 27.14 12.20 0.66
C PRO A 64 26.87 13.58 0.05
N ILE A 65 26.12 13.66 -1.07
CA ILE A 65 25.76 14.93 -1.73
C ILE A 65 24.87 15.77 -0.79
N SER A 66 23.86 15.15 -0.17
CA SER A 66 23.00 15.80 0.82
C SER A 66 23.80 16.31 2.02
N SER A 67 24.69 15.50 2.58
CA SER A 67 25.53 15.85 3.74
C SER A 67 26.51 16.99 3.43
N LEU A 68 27.15 16.95 2.25
CA LEU A 68 28.07 18.01 1.83
C LEU A 68 27.32 19.31 1.58
N SER A 69 26.21 19.27 0.87
CA SER A 69 25.41 20.47 0.61
C SER A 69 24.87 21.09 1.92
N GLU A 70 24.39 20.27 2.87
CA GLU A 70 23.99 20.74 4.20
C GLU A 70 25.15 21.41 4.95
N THR A 71 26.35 20.84 4.87
CA THR A 71 27.55 21.39 5.50
C THR A 71 27.93 22.76 4.91
N PHE A 72 27.83 22.90 3.58
CA PHE A 72 28.09 24.18 2.92
C PHE A 72 27.04 25.24 3.23
N LEU A 73 25.76 24.87 3.35
CA LEU A 73 24.69 25.79 3.73
C LEU A 73 24.88 26.41 5.13
N LYS A 74 25.55 25.70 6.05
CA LYS A 74 25.85 26.16 7.41
C LYS A 74 27.06 27.11 7.48
N ARG A 75 27.83 27.28 6.39
CA ARG A 75 29.01 28.14 6.35
C ARG A 75 28.62 29.61 6.20
N LYS A 76 29.19 30.46 7.08
CA LYS A 76 28.90 31.91 7.11
C LYS A 76 29.37 32.65 5.82
N ASP A 77 30.42 32.15 5.16
CA ASP A 77 30.97 32.72 3.95
C ASP A 77 30.16 32.41 2.69
N VAL A 78 29.18 31.45 2.80
CA VAL A 78 28.30 31.06 1.71
C VAL A 78 26.94 31.76 1.82
N VAL A 79 26.49 32.02 3.04
CA VAL A 79 25.17 32.65 3.32
C VAL A 79 25.09 34.04 2.68
N GLY A 80 24.04 34.28 1.88
CA GLY A 80 23.80 35.56 1.19
C GLY A 80 24.56 35.72 -0.12
N THR A 81 25.28 34.71 -0.59
CA THR A 81 25.92 34.68 -1.92
C THR A 81 25.02 33.98 -2.95
N PRO A 82 25.19 34.23 -4.26
CA PRO A 82 24.50 33.47 -5.31
C PRO A 82 24.76 31.96 -5.25
N LEU A 83 25.90 31.55 -4.65
CA LEU A 83 26.26 30.15 -4.47
C LEU A 83 25.32 29.47 -3.45
N TYR A 84 24.78 30.20 -2.47
CA TYR A 84 23.87 29.67 -1.45
C TYR A 84 22.61 29.07 -2.07
N ASP A 85 21.98 29.75 -3.02
CA ASP A 85 20.77 29.28 -3.68
C ASP A 85 21.02 28.02 -4.52
N GLY A 86 22.17 27.93 -5.18
CA GLY A 86 22.57 26.73 -5.91
C GLY A 86 22.80 25.53 -4.99
N ILE A 87 23.51 25.73 -3.87
CA ILE A 87 23.75 24.65 -2.90
C ILE A 87 22.43 24.23 -2.22
N ARG A 88 21.53 25.18 -1.93
CA ARG A 88 20.20 24.88 -1.37
C ARG A 88 19.39 24.02 -2.32
N ALA A 89 19.36 24.34 -3.61
CA ALA A 89 18.68 23.55 -4.63
C ALA A 89 19.23 22.11 -4.71
N ILE A 90 20.56 21.94 -4.64
CA ILE A 90 21.20 20.62 -4.60
C ILE A 90 20.78 19.86 -3.34
N HIS A 91 20.77 20.52 -2.18
CA HIS A 91 20.37 19.91 -0.91
C HIS A 91 18.90 19.44 -0.94
N GLU A 92 17.98 20.33 -1.31
CA GLU A 92 16.55 20.04 -1.42
C GLU A 92 16.26 18.88 -2.39
N THR A 93 16.93 18.89 -3.55
CA THR A 93 16.83 17.80 -4.53
C THR A 93 17.36 16.48 -3.98
N SER A 94 18.49 16.50 -3.28
CA SER A 94 19.08 15.30 -2.67
C SER A 94 18.19 14.72 -1.57
N VAL A 95 17.61 15.56 -0.71
CA VAL A 95 16.65 15.15 0.33
C VAL A 95 15.39 14.56 -0.31
N GLY A 96 14.87 15.17 -1.37
CA GLY A 96 13.74 14.64 -2.13
C GLY A 96 14.02 13.25 -2.72
N LEU A 97 15.20 13.05 -3.32
CA LEU A 97 15.62 11.76 -3.86
C LEU A 97 15.79 10.70 -2.76
N ILE A 98 16.36 11.04 -1.61
CA ILE A 98 16.47 10.14 -0.45
C ILE A 98 15.07 9.68 -0.01
N SER A 99 14.14 10.62 0.15
CA SER A 99 12.76 10.33 0.53
C SER A 99 12.05 9.42 -0.49
N PHE A 100 12.26 9.68 -1.78
CA PHE A 100 11.74 8.85 -2.87
C PHE A 100 12.28 7.41 -2.80
N VAL A 101 13.61 7.25 -2.66
CA VAL A 101 14.27 5.94 -2.59
C VAL A 101 13.82 5.16 -1.35
N ASP A 102 13.70 5.80 -0.18
CA ASP A 102 13.19 5.17 1.03
C ASP A 102 11.74 4.72 0.88
N SER A 103 10.94 5.51 0.22
CA SER A 103 9.53 5.19 -0.08
C SER A 103 9.44 4.00 -1.03
N TYR A 104 10.28 3.98 -2.07
CA TYR A 104 10.37 2.88 -3.03
C TYR A 104 10.86 1.58 -2.36
N ARG A 105 11.83 1.68 -1.44
CA ARG A 105 12.32 0.55 -0.65
C ARG A 105 11.20 -0.06 0.22
N LYS A 106 10.39 0.78 0.89
CA LYS A 106 9.24 0.31 1.68
C LYS A 106 8.21 -0.41 0.81
N PHE A 107 7.96 0.10 -0.40
CA PHE A 107 7.05 -0.54 -1.35
C PHE A 107 7.57 -1.90 -1.84
N SER A 108 8.87 -2.01 -2.15
CA SER A 108 9.48 -3.23 -2.69
C SER A 108 9.90 -4.26 -1.62
N SER A 109 9.88 -3.90 -0.33
CA SER A 109 10.36 -4.76 0.77
C SER A 109 9.24 -5.44 1.57
N LEU A 110 8.03 -5.52 1.03
CA LEU A 110 6.95 -6.25 1.68
C LEU A 110 7.38 -7.71 1.90
N GLN A 111 7.44 -8.10 3.16
CA GLN A 111 7.68 -9.50 3.55
C GLN A 111 6.44 -10.35 3.26
N LYS A 112 6.64 -11.67 3.12
CA LYS A 112 5.50 -12.59 3.07
C LYS A 112 4.65 -12.39 4.33
N PRO A 113 3.31 -12.23 4.18
CA PRO A 113 2.43 -12.10 5.34
C PRO A 113 2.59 -13.26 6.31
N SER A 114 2.51 -12.99 7.60
CA SER A 114 2.40 -13.98 8.67
C SER A 114 0.99 -13.90 9.26
N PRO A 115 -0.01 -14.55 8.64
CA PRO A 115 -1.39 -14.40 9.06
C PRO A 115 -1.64 -15.11 10.38
N GLU A 116 -2.34 -14.43 11.29
CA GLU A 116 -2.83 -14.95 12.57
C GLU A 116 -4.23 -14.40 12.86
N PRO A 117 -5.02 -15.09 13.69
CA PRO A 117 -6.33 -14.57 14.11
C PRO A 117 -6.12 -13.46 15.15
N PHE A 118 -6.82 -12.34 14.99
CA PHE A 118 -6.84 -11.25 15.96
C PHE A 118 -8.18 -10.54 15.98
N TYR A 119 -8.50 -9.88 17.11
CA TYR A 119 -9.69 -9.04 17.23
C TYR A 119 -9.44 -7.68 16.57
N LEU A 120 -10.30 -7.33 15.62
CA LEU A 120 -10.15 -6.10 14.86
C LEU A 120 -10.30 -4.84 15.73
N LEU A 121 -11.20 -4.89 16.72
CA LEU A 121 -11.40 -3.79 17.67
C LEU A 121 -10.13 -3.47 18.47
N ASP A 122 -9.40 -4.51 18.89
CA ASP A 122 -8.15 -4.33 19.66
C ASP A 122 -7.05 -3.70 18.79
N LEU A 123 -6.95 -4.12 17.54
CA LEU A 123 -6.02 -3.50 16.58
C LEU A 123 -6.37 -2.02 16.35
N LEU A 124 -7.65 -1.69 16.17
CA LEU A 124 -8.09 -0.31 15.96
C LEU A 124 -7.82 0.59 17.18
N ARG A 125 -8.04 0.09 18.40
CA ARG A 125 -7.71 0.82 19.65
C ARG A 125 -6.20 1.07 19.78
N GLN A 126 -5.35 0.11 19.40
CA GLN A 126 -3.91 0.31 19.37
C GLN A 126 -3.52 1.40 18.37
N ILE A 127 -4.16 1.42 17.19
CA ILE A 127 -3.92 2.45 16.16
C ILE A 127 -4.34 3.82 16.66
N GLU A 128 -5.51 3.94 17.31
CA GLU A 128 -5.98 5.18 17.92
C GLU A 128 -4.96 5.75 18.91
N GLY A 129 -4.39 4.91 19.78
CA GLY A 129 -3.37 5.32 20.75
C GLY A 129 -2.01 5.69 20.13
N LEU A 130 -1.70 5.19 18.93
CA LEU A 130 -0.43 5.43 18.23
C LEU A 130 -0.50 6.56 17.21
N THR A 131 -1.69 6.88 16.72
CA THR A 131 -1.88 7.89 15.70
C THR A 131 -2.12 9.26 16.34
N LEU A 132 -1.21 10.20 16.07
CA LEU A 132 -1.42 11.60 16.48
C LEU A 132 -2.54 12.21 15.62
N VAL A 133 -3.76 12.16 16.11
CA VAL A 133 -4.89 12.85 15.51
C VAL A 133 -4.98 14.25 16.16
N PRO A 134 -4.93 15.33 15.36
CA PRO A 134 -5.04 16.70 15.89
C PRO A 134 -6.37 16.95 16.59
N ASP A 135 -6.40 17.87 17.58
CA ASP A 135 -7.57 18.19 18.40
C ASP A 135 -8.78 18.71 17.58
N ASN A 136 -8.55 19.23 16.39
CA ASN A 136 -9.59 19.68 15.47
C ASN A 136 -10.31 18.52 14.74
N ILE A 137 -9.84 17.26 14.89
CA ILE A 137 -10.38 16.10 14.19
C ILE A 137 -10.92 15.08 15.20
N ILE A 138 -12.16 14.64 15.01
CA ILE A 138 -12.79 13.60 15.82
C ILE A 138 -12.61 12.25 15.11
N LEU A 139 -11.86 11.34 15.71
CA LEU A 139 -11.77 9.93 15.26
C LEU A 139 -12.82 9.11 16.03
N SER A 140 -13.62 8.33 15.31
CA SER A 140 -14.60 7.41 15.87
C SER A 140 -14.43 6.01 15.31
N LEU A 141 -14.51 5.00 16.20
CA LEU A 141 -14.35 3.59 15.86
C LEU A 141 -15.64 2.84 16.17
N GLN A 142 -16.09 2.01 15.22
CA GLN A 142 -17.28 1.17 15.35
C GLN A 142 -17.00 -0.21 14.74
N VAL A 143 -17.12 -1.27 15.55
CA VAL A 143 -16.93 -2.66 15.11
C VAL A 143 -18.13 -3.48 15.53
N GLU A 144 -18.76 -4.16 14.56
CA GLU A 144 -19.98 -4.95 14.77
C GLU A 144 -19.85 -6.35 14.14
N PRO A 145 -19.87 -7.43 14.92
CA PRO A 145 -19.88 -7.48 16.40
C PRO A 145 -18.56 -7.03 17.02
N ALA A 146 -18.53 -6.69 18.30
CA ALA A 146 -17.31 -6.23 18.99
C ALA A 146 -16.18 -7.30 18.97
N GLU A 147 -16.58 -8.58 18.94
CA GLU A 147 -15.70 -9.75 18.86
C GLU A 147 -15.30 -10.11 17.42
N LEU A 148 -15.47 -9.19 16.45
CA LEU A 148 -15.13 -9.44 15.06
C LEU A 148 -13.65 -9.80 14.93
N MET A 149 -13.39 -11.03 14.47
CA MET A 149 -12.05 -11.56 14.23
C MET A 149 -11.68 -11.44 12.76
N LEU A 150 -10.40 -11.18 12.51
CA LEU A 150 -9.81 -11.21 11.19
C LEU A 150 -8.61 -12.18 11.19
N TYR A 151 -8.47 -12.97 10.11
CA TYR A 151 -7.31 -13.84 9.89
C TYR A 151 -6.41 -13.21 8.83
N ALA A 152 -5.41 -12.45 9.26
CA ALA A 152 -4.46 -11.75 8.40
C ALA A 152 -3.18 -11.43 9.20
N ASP A 153 -2.19 -10.83 8.56
CA ASP A 153 -1.02 -10.29 9.27
C ASP A 153 -1.40 -8.95 9.94
N PRO A 154 -1.47 -8.89 11.30
CA PRO A 154 -1.93 -7.69 12.00
C PRO A 154 -1.02 -6.48 11.79
N ASN A 155 0.29 -6.69 11.51
CA ASN A 155 1.23 -5.59 11.28
C ASN A 155 0.99 -4.96 9.91
N LEU A 156 0.72 -5.78 8.89
CA LEU A 156 0.40 -5.30 7.55
C LEU A 156 -0.96 -4.58 7.53
N ILE A 157 -1.97 -5.13 8.20
CA ILE A 157 -3.30 -4.48 8.28
C ILE A 157 -3.21 -3.18 9.08
N ARG A 158 -2.43 -3.14 10.18
CA ARG A 158 -2.13 -1.91 10.92
C ARG A 158 -1.52 -0.85 10.01
N GLN A 159 -0.58 -1.23 9.15
CA GLN A 159 0.06 -0.31 8.21
C GLN A 159 -0.94 0.28 7.21
N VAL A 160 -1.86 -0.53 6.68
CA VAL A 160 -2.93 -0.06 5.79
C VAL A 160 -3.81 0.94 6.51
N LEU A 161 -4.32 0.60 7.70
CA LEU A 161 -5.24 1.44 8.46
C LEU A 161 -4.58 2.77 8.87
N ILE A 162 -3.34 2.74 9.37
CA ILE A 162 -2.58 3.96 9.69
C ILE A 162 -2.41 4.84 8.45
N ASN A 163 -2.11 4.26 7.29
CA ASN A 163 -1.98 5.02 6.05
C ASN A 163 -3.30 5.71 5.66
N LEU A 164 -4.43 5.00 5.74
CA LEU A 164 -5.74 5.57 5.42
C LEU A 164 -6.15 6.67 6.41
N ILE A 165 -5.93 6.47 7.71
CA ILE A 165 -6.22 7.48 8.74
C ILE A 165 -5.32 8.71 8.54
N LYS A 166 -4.02 8.54 8.28
CA LYS A 166 -3.12 9.66 7.95
C LYS A 166 -3.56 10.41 6.70
N ASN A 167 -4.00 9.71 5.66
CA ASN A 167 -4.54 10.33 4.46
C ASN A 167 -5.79 11.17 4.76
N ALA A 168 -6.67 10.68 5.63
CA ALA A 168 -7.86 11.40 6.09
C ALA A 168 -7.49 12.65 6.91
N VAL A 169 -6.60 12.53 7.90
CA VAL A 169 -6.08 13.67 8.69
C VAL A 169 -5.49 14.74 7.79
N GLN A 170 -4.66 14.34 6.83
CA GLN A 170 -4.04 15.26 5.88
C GLN A 170 -5.05 15.89 4.91
N ALA A 171 -6.13 15.19 4.56
CA ALA A 171 -7.18 15.75 3.71
C ALA A 171 -8.01 16.80 4.43
N ILE A 172 -8.30 16.60 5.72
CA ILE A 172 -9.00 17.56 6.58
C ILE A 172 -8.11 18.78 6.87
N GLY A 173 -6.80 18.55 7.11
CA GLY A 173 -5.84 19.62 7.38
C GLY A 173 -6.12 20.37 8.68
N SER A 174 -6.15 21.71 8.63
CA SER A 174 -6.40 22.59 9.78
C SER A 174 -7.87 22.82 10.10
N GLU A 175 -8.77 22.37 9.24
CA GLU A 175 -10.22 22.51 9.43
C GLU A 175 -10.72 21.53 10.49
N LYS A 176 -11.91 21.81 11.06
CA LYS A 176 -12.61 20.84 11.90
C LYS A 176 -13.14 19.72 11.03
N GLY A 177 -12.93 18.48 11.46
CA GLY A 177 -13.39 17.35 10.69
C GLY A 177 -13.58 16.08 11.50
N ARG A 178 -14.08 15.06 10.81
CA ARG A 178 -14.38 13.75 11.40
C ARG A 178 -13.80 12.64 10.54
N ILE A 179 -13.27 11.64 11.23
CA ILE A 179 -12.84 10.37 10.64
C ILE A 179 -13.65 9.27 11.32
N HIS A 180 -14.25 8.40 10.53
CA HIS A 180 -15.01 7.26 11.05
C HIS A 180 -14.46 5.97 10.48
N VAL A 181 -14.05 5.06 11.37
CA VAL A 181 -13.65 3.70 11.01
C VAL A 181 -14.74 2.76 11.44
N ARG A 182 -15.43 2.14 10.47
CA ARG A 182 -16.49 1.17 10.73
C ARG A 182 -16.11 -0.18 10.17
N ALA A 183 -16.31 -1.25 10.95
CA ALA A 183 -16.10 -2.60 10.50
C ALA A 183 -17.29 -3.50 10.84
N TYR A 184 -17.61 -4.43 9.93
CA TYR A 184 -18.65 -5.44 10.15
C TYR A 184 -18.37 -6.68 9.30
N SER A 185 -19.02 -7.80 9.68
CA SER A 185 -19.08 -9.02 8.87
C SER A 185 -20.39 -9.07 8.11
N SER A 186 -20.34 -9.45 6.83
CA SER A 186 -21.52 -9.75 6.01
C SER A 186 -22.08 -11.15 6.33
N ALA A 187 -23.26 -11.45 5.78
CA ALA A 187 -23.87 -12.77 5.90
C ALA A 187 -23.05 -13.89 5.24
N ASP A 188 -22.21 -13.55 4.28
CA ASP A 188 -21.31 -14.47 3.56
C ASP A 188 -19.91 -14.55 4.21
N GLU A 189 -19.79 -14.14 5.49
CA GLU A 189 -18.55 -14.16 6.29
C GLU A 189 -17.43 -13.21 5.78
N HIS A 190 -17.71 -12.35 4.81
CA HIS A 190 -16.76 -11.32 4.40
C HIS A 190 -16.69 -10.21 5.45
N VAL A 191 -15.46 -9.77 5.77
CA VAL A 191 -15.23 -8.65 6.67
C VAL A 191 -14.98 -7.38 5.85
N PHE A 192 -15.73 -6.33 6.15
CA PHE A 192 -15.58 -5.01 5.55
C PHE A 192 -15.11 -4.00 6.58
N VAL A 193 -14.10 -3.21 6.21
CA VAL A 193 -13.62 -2.09 7.03
C VAL A 193 -13.70 -0.81 6.20
N TYR A 194 -14.50 0.14 6.65
CA TYR A 194 -14.69 1.46 6.05
C TYR A 194 -13.86 2.49 6.79
N VAL A 195 -13.04 3.23 6.07
CA VAL A 195 -12.32 4.39 6.61
C VAL A 195 -12.85 5.62 5.88
N SER A 196 -13.67 6.40 6.57
CA SER A 196 -14.41 7.53 6.01
C SER A 196 -13.96 8.85 6.62
N ASN A 197 -13.97 9.93 5.85
CA ASN A 197 -13.72 11.28 6.34
C ASN A 197 -14.59 12.32 5.62
N ASP A 198 -14.81 13.46 6.27
CA ASP A 198 -15.57 14.61 5.77
C ASP A 198 -14.68 15.74 5.20
N GLY A 199 -13.39 15.49 5.02
CA GLY A 199 -12.50 16.36 4.24
C GLY A 199 -12.88 16.42 2.74
N PRO A 200 -12.14 17.14 1.91
CA PRO A 200 -12.42 17.25 0.49
C PRO A 200 -12.56 15.88 -0.19
N ALA A 201 -13.55 15.75 -1.08
CA ALA A 201 -13.73 14.56 -1.89
C ALA A 201 -12.59 14.41 -2.92
N ILE A 202 -12.22 13.18 -3.20
CA ILE A 202 -11.25 12.87 -4.28
C ILE A 202 -11.98 13.05 -5.61
N PRO A 203 -11.47 13.90 -6.54
CA PRO A 203 -12.05 14.08 -7.85
C PRO A 203 -12.11 12.78 -8.65
N GLU A 204 -13.14 12.59 -9.46
CA GLU A 204 -13.34 11.35 -10.24
C GLU A 204 -12.17 11.08 -11.20
N VAL A 205 -11.58 12.13 -11.76
CA VAL A 205 -10.40 12.02 -12.63
C VAL A 205 -9.14 11.52 -11.92
N GLU A 206 -9.05 11.69 -10.60
CA GLU A 206 -7.95 11.23 -9.77
C GLU A 206 -8.23 9.84 -9.19
N ALA A 207 -9.50 9.47 -9.02
CA ALA A 207 -9.93 8.25 -8.33
C ALA A 207 -9.33 6.96 -8.92
N GLU A 208 -9.12 6.91 -10.24
CA GLU A 208 -8.47 5.79 -10.91
C GLU A 208 -6.95 5.76 -10.69
N GLN A 209 -6.35 6.93 -10.44
CA GLN A 209 -4.90 7.09 -10.34
C GLN A 209 -4.36 7.03 -8.92
N ILE A 210 -5.20 7.24 -7.88
CA ILE A 210 -4.75 7.27 -6.47
C ILE A 210 -4.04 5.99 -6.01
N PHE A 211 -4.29 4.86 -6.68
CA PHE A 211 -3.63 3.59 -6.40
C PHE A 211 -2.41 3.32 -7.29
N VAL A 212 -2.09 4.21 -8.24
CA VAL A 212 -0.88 4.12 -9.06
C VAL A 212 0.31 4.54 -8.20
N PRO A 213 1.39 3.74 -8.16
CA PRO A 213 2.59 4.12 -7.41
C PRO A 213 3.12 5.49 -7.84
N PHE A 214 3.54 6.31 -6.87
CA PHE A 214 4.09 7.67 -7.06
C PHE A 214 3.08 8.73 -7.51
N PHE A 215 1.84 8.37 -7.74
CA PHE A 215 0.79 9.36 -7.98
C PHE A 215 0.46 10.10 -6.68
N THR A 216 0.58 11.43 -6.71
CA THR A 216 0.25 12.30 -5.60
C THR A 216 -0.14 13.69 -6.09
N THR A 217 -1.15 14.27 -5.48
CA THR A 217 -1.55 15.67 -5.68
C THR A 217 -0.99 16.60 -4.60
N ARG A 218 -0.16 16.05 -3.68
CA ARG A 218 0.42 16.77 -2.54
C ARG A 218 1.92 16.96 -2.73
N SER A 219 2.41 18.16 -2.42
CA SER A 219 3.84 18.52 -2.55
C SER A 219 4.76 17.67 -1.66
N GLU A 220 4.29 17.26 -0.49
CA GLU A 220 5.08 16.44 0.46
C GLU A 220 4.72 14.95 0.43
N GLY A 221 3.82 14.54 -0.47
CA GLY A 221 3.37 13.16 -0.58
C GLY A 221 4.32 12.29 -1.41
N SER A 222 4.71 11.12 -0.91
CA SER A 222 5.49 10.15 -1.70
C SER A 222 4.68 9.44 -2.79
N GLY A 223 3.34 9.52 -2.76
CA GLY A 223 2.44 8.81 -3.67
C GLY A 223 2.46 7.27 -3.56
N ILE A 224 3.04 6.73 -2.49
CA ILE A 224 3.21 5.28 -2.33
C ILE A 224 2.19 4.67 -1.36
N GLY A 225 1.65 5.45 -0.44
CA GLY A 225 0.81 4.93 0.64
C GLY A 225 -0.36 4.08 0.14
N LEU A 226 -1.17 4.59 -0.78
CA LEU A 226 -2.34 3.87 -1.28
C LEU A 226 -1.98 2.68 -2.18
N SER A 227 -0.95 2.80 -3.02
CA SER A 227 -0.47 1.68 -3.82
C SER A 227 0.11 0.55 -2.96
N LEU A 228 0.82 0.89 -1.88
CA LEU A 228 1.29 -0.05 -0.87
C LEU A 228 0.13 -0.71 -0.13
N SER A 229 -0.88 0.06 0.27
CA SER A 229 -2.10 -0.47 0.89
C SER A 229 -2.79 -1.48 -0.02
N ARG A 230 -2.91 -1.17 -1.31
CA ARG A 230 -3.50 -2.08 -2.31
C ARG A 230 -2.70 -3.38 -2.45
N GLN A 231 -1.37 -3.30 -2.43
CA GLN A 231 -0.50 -4.47 -2.49
C GLN A 231 -0.62 -5.34 -1.23
N ILE A 232 -0.64 -4.72 -0.03
CA ILE A 232 -0.85 -5.43 1.24
C ILE A 232 -2.20 -6.15 1.22
N MET A 233 -3.27 -5.46 0.83
CA MET A 233 -4.60 -6.07 0.76
C MET A 233 -4.62 -7.27 -0.20
N LYS A 234 -4.02 -7.15 -1.37
CA LYS A 234 -3.88 -8.26 -2.33
C LYS A 234 -3.10 -9.45 -1.74
N LEU A 235 -1.99 -9.20 -1.04
CA LEU A 235 -1.21 -10.25 -0.36
C LEU A 235 -1.97 -10.90 0.80
N SER A 236 -2.91 -10.18 1.41
CA SER A 236 -3.79 -10.67 2.49
C SER A 236 -5.07 -11.36 1.97
N GLY A 237 -5.19 -11.58 0.66
CA GLY A 237 -6.38 -12.19 0.05
C GLY A 237 -7.59 -11.27 -0.04
N GLY A 238 -7.42 -9.96 0.23
CA GLY A 238 -8.49 -8.98 0.23
C GLY A 238 -8.37 -7.93 -0.88
N SER A 239 -9.22 -6.92 -0.78
CA SER A 239 -9.23 -5.79 -1.72
C SER A 239 -9.33 -4.43 -1.01
N ILE A 240 -8.93 -3.37 -1.71
CA ILE A 240 -9.16 -1.97 -1.31
C ILE A 240 -9.80 -1.22 -2.46
N SER A 241 -10.83 -0.44 -2.16
CA SER A 241 -11.53 0.39 -3.13
C SER A 241 -11.89 1.75 -2.54
N LEU A 242 -12.18 2.71 -3.43
CA LEU A 242 -12.72 4.03 -3.07
C LEU A 242 -14.21 4.05 -3.44
N LEU A 243 -15.08 4.37 -2.49
CA LEU A 243 -16.49 4.60 -2.78
C LEU A 243 -16.71 5.95 -3.46
N ARG A 244 -17.75 6.03 -4.28
CA ARG A 244 -18.21 7.31 -4.84
C ARG A 244 -18.59 8.27 -3.72
N PRO A 245 -18.23 9.57 -3.83
CA PRO A 245 -18.56 10.58 -2.81
C PRO A 245 -20.06 10.59 -2.52
N GLY A 246 -20.41 10.74 -1.24
CA GLY A 246 -21.80 10.85 -0.79
C GLY A 246 -22.58 9.52 -0.73
N THR A 247 -22.04 8.38 -1.18
CA THR A 247 -22.74 7.09 -1.17
C THR A 247 -23.20 6.67 0.24
N ASN A 248 -22.41 6.99 1.26
CA ASN A 248 -22.68 6.67 2.67
C ASN A 248 -22.74 7.92 3.58
N GLY A 249 -22.91 9.11 2.99
CA GLY A 249 -22.94 10.38 3.72
C GLY A 249 -21.57 10.98 4.05
N TRP A 250 -20.48 10.39 3.56
CA TRP A 250 -19.10 10.86 3.71
C TRP A 250 -18.53 11.32 2.36
N ASN A 251 -17.63 12.31 2.38
CA ASN A 251 -17.00 12.83 1.17
C ASN A 251 -15.98 11.88 0.57
N THR A 252 -15.22 11.20 1.43
CA THR A 252 -14.24 10.18 1.02
C THR A 252 -14.40 8.94 1.89
N THR A 253 -14.46 7.77 1.29
CA THR A 253 -14.54 6.48 1.99
C THR A 253 -13.72 5.44 1.26
N PHE A 254 -12.70 4.91 1.93
CA PHE A 254 -12.00 3.71 1.49
C PHE A 254 -12.65 2.49 2.13
N VAL A 255 -12.78 1.42 1.34
CA VAL A 255 -13.31 0.13 1.78
C VAL A 255 -12.23 -0.92 1.65
N LEU A 256 -11.96 -1.62 2.74
CA LEU A 256 -11.15 -2.83 2.76
C LEU A 256 -12.10 -4.01 2.86
N GLU A 257 -11.92 -5.01 2.02
CA GLU A 257 -12.70 -6.23 1.98
C GLU A 257 -11.79 -7.43 2.20
N PHE A 258 -12.20 -8.33 3.08
CA PHE A 258 -11.54 -9.59 3.39
C PHE A 258 -12.56 -10.71 3.23
N GLY A 259 -12.19 -11.78 2.50
CA GLY A 259 -13.00 -12.95 2.25
C GLY A 259 -12.41 -14.20 2.88
#